data_127e04828f19aed5f5ed582df10b7da1
#
_entry.id   127e04828f19aed5f5ed582df10b7da1
#
_cell.length_a   1.000
_cell.length_b   1.000
_cell.length_c   1.000
_cell.angle_alpha   90.00
_cell.angle_beta   90.00
_cell.angle_gamma   90.00
#
_symmetry.space_group_name_H-M   'P 1'
#
loop_
_entity.id
_entity.type
_entity.pdbx_description
1 polymer ?
#
loop_
_entity_poly.entity_id
_entity_poly.type
_entity_poly.pdbx_seq_one_letter_code
_entity_poly.pdbx_strand_id
1 'polypeptide(L)'
;MLINRSGTMVVPYLSLYCVEKLGFSITQAGFIMALFGVGSILGAFAGGKLIDRFGFYDLQIGTLLSGGLLFILLGYQHTFITLAIGTFLLSFCNEAFRPANSTAVAHYSTPENKTRSYSLNRLAVNLGWAFGGGLGGVLASFSYSYLFWVDGCTNIIAALILLKLMPRSVIKKSEVVKDKNVKVASPYKDGAYMMFILLSTLFGLCFFQFFIMEPVFYRLKWHFSERLIGLLLALNGLLIVAVEMVLIHYLERKRHGLIYITSGVIIAGIGFVLLNILPAGVATAVLVVVIITLGEIMSMPFMNAYWIARTNDYNRGQYAALYTMSWSAAQILAPALGSQVIAYGGFNLLWWLLGVLSFATAAGYFVLYKSEK
;
A
#
# COMPACT_ATOMS: atom_id res chain seq x y z
N MET A 1 0.99 7.18 -15.04
CA MET A 1 1.05 6.27 -13.87
C MET A 1 2.42 5.65 -13.64
N LEU A 2 3.05 5.00 -14.61
CA LEU A 2 4.37 4.39 -14.44
C LEU A 2 5.42 5.40 -13.95
N ILE A 3 5.57 6.56 -14.62
CA ILE A 3 6.53 7.62 -14.24
C ILE A 3 6.28 8.13 -12.82
N ASN A 4 5.03 8.37 -12.44
CA ASN A 4 4.69 8.78 -11.08
C ASN A 4 5.07 7.72 -10.04
N ARG A 5 4.83 6.43 -10.33
CA ARG A 5 5.09 5.33 -9.39
C ARG A 5 6.55 4.86 -9.38
N SER A 6 7.32 5.07 -10.45
CA SER A 6 8.77 4.83 -10.41
C SER A 6 9.51 5.82 -9.50
N GLY A 7 8.91 6.96 -9.17
CA GLY A 7 9.35 7.91 -8.16
C GLY A 7 8.70 7.69 -6.79
N THR A 8 8.39 6.48 -6.37
CA THR A 8 7.93 6.16 -5.01
C THR A 8 9.08 5.59 -4.18
N MET A 9 10.16 6.33 -4.06
CA MET A 9 11.38 5.92 -3.38
C MET A 9 11.42 6.39 -1.92
N VAL A 10 10.88 7.58 -1.63
CA VAL A 10 10.90 8.16 -0.29
C VAL A 10 10.16 7.30 0.71
N VAL A 11 8.96 6.82 0.38
CA VAL A 11 8.07 6.14 1.33
C VAL A 11 8.69 4.89 1.96
N PRO A 12 9.28 3.94 1.21
CA PRO A 12 9.94 2.76 1.78
C PRO A 12 11.17 3.10 2.64
N TYR A 13 11.83 4.21 2.34
CA TYR A 13 13.07 4.61 3.03
C TYR A 13 12.85 5.71 4.08
N LEU A 14 11.64 6.25 4.23
CA LEU A 14 11.38 7.38 5.13
C LEU A 14 11.66 7.02 6.59
N SER A 15 11.25 5.84 7.05
CA SER A 15 11.55 5.38 8.41
C SER A 15 13.06 5.24 8.63
N LEU A 16 13.76 4.69 7.64
CA LEU A 16 15.21 4.52 7.67
C LEU A 16 15.93 5.88 7.66
N TYR A 17 15.50 6.82 6.81
CA TYR A 17 15.99 8.18 6.77
C TYR A 17 15.83 8.90 8.12
N CYS A 18 14.65 8.77 8.76
CA CYS A 18 14.39 9.36 10.08
C CYS A 18 15.37 8.84 11.13
N VAL A 19 15.61 7.53 11.16
CA VAL A 19 16.43 6.88 12.19
C VAL A 19 17.93 7.09 11.91
N GLU A 20 18.38 6.81 10.70
CA GLU A 20 19.81 6.80 10.35
C GLU A 20 20.37 8.21 10.11
N LYS A 21 19.63 9.03 9.34
CA LYS A 21 20.15 10.34 8.91
C LYS A 21 19.81 11.46 9.87
N LEU A 22 18.58 11.45 10.42
CA LEU A 22 18.10 12.51 11.32
C LEU A 22 18.29 12.17 12.80
N GLY A 23 18.65 10.92 13.14
CA GLY A 23 18.86 10.47 14.50
C GLY A 23 17.58 10.40 15.35
N PHE A 24 16.40 10.31 14.69
CA PHE A 24 15.14 10.17 15.40
C PHE A 24 15.00 8.79 16.02
N SER A 25 14.26 8.70 17.13
CA SER A 25 13.91 7.41 17.71
C SER A 25 13.00 6.60 16.75
N ILE A 26 13.00 5.28 16.88
CA ILE A 26 12.11 4.40 16.10
C ILE A 26 10.64 4.78 16.33
N THR A 27 10.29 5.18 17.56
CA THR A 27 8.96 5.66 17.92
C THR A 27 8.58 6.93 17.14
N GLN A 28 9.50 7.90 17.04
CA GLN A 28 9.29 9.12 16.25
C GLN A 28 9.12 8.82 14.76
N ALA A 29 9.95 7.92 14.21
CA ALA A 29 9.82 7.46 12.83
C ALA A 29 8.47 6.77 12.60
N GLY A 30 8.04 5.90 13.51
CA GLY A 30 6.72 5.25 13.46
C GLY A 30 5.56 6.24 13.51
N PHE A 31 5.67 7.30 14.32
CA PHE A 31 4.66 8.36 14.38
C PHE A 31 4.55 9.15 13.06
N ILE A 32 5.70 9.49 12.44
CA ILE A 32 5.73 10.14 11.12
C ILE A 32 5.04 9.26 10.07
N MET A 33 5.29 7.96 10.07
CA MET A 33 4.65 7.02 9.16
C MET A 33 3.14 6.85 9.45
N ALA A 34 2.73 6.92 10.71
CA ALA A 34 1.31 6.93 11.07
C ALA A 34 0.61 8.20 10.54
N LEU A 35 1.24 9.37 10.63
CA LEU A 35 0.73 10.61 10.04
C LEU A 35 0.66 10.53 8.50
N PHE A 36 1.61 9.85 7.86
CA PHE A 36 1.50 9.51 6.44
C PHE A 36 0.20 8.75 6.16
N GLY A 37 -0.13 7.74 6.97
CA GLY A 37 -1.37 6.98 6.86
C GLY A 37 -2.63 7.85 7.04
N VAL A 38 -2.64 8.76 8.03
CA VAL A 38 -3.76 9.69 8.26
C VAL A 38 -3.93 10.63 7.06
N GLY A 39 -2.83 11.22 6.57
CA GLY A 39 -2.84 12.07 5.37
C GLY A 39 -3.38 11.34 4.15
N SER A 40 -3.02 10.06 3.99
CA SER A 40 -3.48 9.17 2.92
C SER A 40 -5.01 9.01 2.90
N ILE A 41 -5.61 8.73 4.06
CA ILE A 41 -7.08 8.59 4.17
C ILE A 41 -7.78 9.90 3.83
N LEU A 42 -7.35 10.98 4.48
CA LEU A 42 -7.97 12.28 4.30
C LEU A 42 -7.78 12.78 2.86
N GLY A 43 -6.62 12.54 2.26
CA GLY A 43 -6.32 12.87 0.87
C GLY A 43 -7.20 12.10 -0.12
N ALA A 44 -7.34 10.81 0.05
CA ALA A 44 -8.21 9.99 -0.81
C ALA A 44 -9.68 10.42 -0.72
N PHE A 45 -10.17 10.71 0.50
CA PHE A 45 -11.53 11.20 0.72
C PHE A 45 -11.76 12.60 0.13
N ALA A 46 -10.83 13.53 0.38
CA ALA A 46 -10.89 14.88 -0.18
C ALA A 46 -10.78 14.84 -1.71
N GLY A 47 -9.89 14.02 -2.27
CA GLY A 47 -9.73 13.83 -3.71
C GLY A 47 -11.01 13.39 -4.39
N GLY A 48 -11.76 12.45 -3.77
CA GLY A 48 -13.07 12.05 -4.27
C GLY A 48 -14.06 13.21 -4.38
N LYS A 49 -14.13 14.09 -3.36
CA LYS A 49 -14.99 15.28 -3.38
C LYS A 49 -14.48 16.38 -4.32
N LEU A 50 -13.17 16.56 -4.39
CA LEU A 50 -12.55 17.59 -5.22
C LEU A 50 -12.73 17.31 -6.72
N ILE A 51 -12.87 16.05 -7.13
CA ILE A 51 -13.21 15.67 -8.51
C ILE A 51 -14.54 16.31 -8.94
N ASP A 52 -15.54 16.31 -8.03
CA ASP A 52 -16.86 16.89 -8.35
C ASP A 52 -16.80 18.40 -8.56
N ARG A 53 -15.82 19.08 -7.95
CA ARG A 53 -15.66 20.54 -8.00
C ARG A 53 -14.72 20.99 -9.14
N PHE A 54 -13.56 20.36 -9.26
CA PHE A 54 -12.48 20.79 -10.16
C PHE A 54 -12.32 19.87 -11.38
N GLY A 55 -12.97 18.70 -11.38
CA GLY A 55 -12.76 17.67 -12.38
C GLY A 55 -11.49 16.83 -12.11
N PHE A 56 -11.44 15.64 -12.71
CA PHE A 56 -10.32 14.71 -12.53
C PHE A 56 -9.03 15.21 -13.18
N TYR A 57 -9.13 15.95 -14.28
CA TYR A 57 -7.96 16.43 -15.02
C TYR A 57 -7.16 17.46 -14.22
N ASP A 58 -7.83 18.54 -13.79
CA ASP A 58 -7.18 19.60 -13.02
C ASP A 58 -6.70 19.11 -11.66
N LEU A 59 -7.45 18.19 -11.02
CA LEU A 59 -7.05 17.58 -9.75
C LEU A 59 -5.80 16.70 -9.92
N GLN A 60 -5.68 15.90 -10.98
CA GLN A 60 -4.47 15.11 -11.24
C GLN A 60 -3.23 15.99 -11.37
N ILE A 61 -3.33 17.05 -12.16
CA ILE A 61 -2.21 17.97 -12.39
C ILE A 61 -1.84 18.69 -11.09
N GLY A 62 -2.83 19.25 -10.40
CA GLY A 62 -2.62 19.98 -9.16
C GLY A 62 -1.97 19.11 -8.08
N THR A 63 -2.43 17.88 -7.90
CA THR A 63 -1.88 16.95 -6.90
C THR A 63 -0.48 16.44 -7.26
N LEU A 64 -0.17 16.22 -8.54
CA LEU A 64 1.16 15.84 -8.98
C LEU A 64 2.17 16.98 -8.81
N LEU A 65 1.79 18.22 -9.16
CA LEU A 65 2.66 19.39 -8.99
C LEU A 65 2.90 19.71 -7.51
N SER A 66 1.82 19.76 -6.71
CA SER A 66 1.95 20.03 -5.27
C SER A 66 2.69 18.91 -4.55
N GLY A 67 2.39 17.64 -4.87
CA GLY A 67 3.10 16.48 -4.32
C GLY A 67 4.58 16.47 -4.70
N GLY A 68 4.90 16.78 -5.96
CA GLY A 68 6.28 16.91 -6.42
C GLY A 68 7.07 18.00 -5.68
N LEU A 69 6.47 19.16 -5.51
CA LEU A 69 7.07 20.25 -4.74
C LEU A 69 7.24 19.87 -3.26
N LEU A 70 6.23 19.25 -2.65
CA LEU A 70 6.29 18.79 -1.26
C LEU A 70 7.37 17.72 -1.04
N PHE A 71 7.61 16.81 -1.99
CA PHE A 71 8.75 15.89 -1.90
C PHE A 71 10.07 16.64 -1.79
N ILE A 72 10.31 17.59 -2.70
CA ILE A 72 11.55 18.39 -2.69
C ILE A 72 11.67 19.16 -1.38
N LEU A 73 10.62 19.85 -0.94
CA LEU A 73 10.62 20.62 0.31
C LEU A 73 10.85 19.72 1.54
N LEU A 74 10.31 18.49 1.53
CA LEU A 74 10.47 17.55 2.63
C LEU A 74 11.94 17.13 2.80
N GLY A 75 12.69 17.01 1.71
CA GLY A 75 14.13 16.68 1.73
C GLY A 75 15.01 17.72 2.45
N TYR A 76 14.49 18.92 2.69
CA TYR A 76 15.18 19.99 3.45
C TYR A 76 14.71 20.09 4.91
N GLN A 77 13.76 19.23 5.33
CA GLN A 77 13.27 19.26 6.70
C GLN A 77 14.13 18.38 7.60
N HIS A 78 14.55 18.93 8.74
CA HIS A 78 15.44 18.24 9.68
C HIS A 78 14.85 18.14 11.09
N THR A 79 13.72 18.79 11.37
CA THR A 79 13.07 18.71 12.68
C THR A 79 11.89 17.74 12.66
N PHE A 80 11.62 17.10 13.78
CA PHE A 80 10.50 16.16 13.91
C PHE A 80 9.16 16.79 13.50
N ILE A 81 8.87 18.01 13.97
CA ILE A 81 7.58 18.69 13.72
C ILE A 81 7.42 19.02 12.23
N THR A 82 8.44 19.60 11.60
CA THR A 82 8.35 20.00 10.18
C THR A 82 8.27 18.79 9.26
N LEU A 83 9.00 17.71 9.60
CA LEU A 83 8.94 16.46 8.86
C LEU A 83 7.58 15.78 9.02
N ALA A 84 7.02 15.74 10.22
CA ALA A 84 5.71 15.18 10.51
C ALA A 84 4.58 15.89 9.73
N ILE A 85 4.55 17.23 9.79
CA ILE A 85 3.59 18.05 9.05
C ILE A 85 3.79 17.89 7.54
N GLY A 86 5.03 17.96 7.07
CA GLY A 86 5.36 17.82 5.66
C GLY A 86 4.97 16.44 5.11
N THR A 87 5.21 15.37 5.86
CA THR A 87 4.82 14.00 5.49
C THR A 87 3.31 13.82 5.43
N PHE A 88 2.57 14.41 6.37
CA PHE A 88 1.10 14.43 6.34
C PHE A 88 0.59 15.14 5.08
N LEU A 89 1.07 16.35 4.78
CA LEU A 89 0.65 17.12 3.61
C LEU A 89 1.02 16.42 2.30
N LEU A 90 2.21 15.84 2.23
CA LEU A 90 2.68 15.06 1.09
C LEU A 90 1.76 13.88 0.80
N SER A 91 1.46 13.10 1.82
CA SER A 91 0.58 11.93 1.73
C SER A 91 -0.83 12.35 1.32
N PHE A 92 -1.37 13.43 1.90
CA PHE A 92 -2.66 13.99 1.54
C PHE A 92 -2.74 14.32 0.04
N CYS A 93 -1.75 15.03 -0.49
CA CYS A 93 -1.70 15.38 -1.92
C CYS A 93 -1.57 14.12 -2.81
N ASN A 94 -0.66 13.22 -2.47
CA ASN A 94 -0.41 12.03 -3.28
C ASN A 94 -1.61 11.07 -3.34
N GLU A 95 -2.35 10.93 -2.24
CA GLU A 95 -3.51 10.04 -2.20
C GLU A 95 -4.78 10.69 -2.76
N ALA A 96 -4.87 12.02 -2.81
CA ALA A 96 -5.90 12.72 -3.56
C ALA A 96 -5.79 12.49 -5.10
N PHE A 97 -4.61 12.15 -5.60
CA PHE A 97 -4.39 11.75 -6.99
C PHE A 97 -5.09 10.44 -7.37
N ARG A 98 -5.19 9.46 -6.47
CA ARG A 98 -5.68 8.11 -6.79
C ARG A 98 -7.12 8.07 -7.34
N PRO A 99 -8.13 8.68 -6.68
CA PRO A 99 -9.49 8.71 -7.23
C PRO A 99 -9.55 9.47 -8.56
N ALA A 100 -8.78 10.55 -8.73
CA ALA A 100 -8.71 11.30 -9.98
C ALA A 100 -8.14 10.45 -11.12
N ASN A 101 -7.07 9.69 -10.86
CA ASN A 101 -6.49 8.77 -11.84
C ASN A 101 -7.46 7.64 -12.20
N SER A 102 -8.15 7.06 -11.22
CA SER A 102 -9.14 6.01 -11.48
C SER A 102 -10.29 6.52 -12.35
N THR A 103 -10.76 7.74 -12.08
CA THR A 103 -11.81 8.41 -12.87
C THR A 103 -11.32 8.70 -14.29
N ALA A 104 -10.07 9.16 -14.46
CA ALA A 104 -9.48 9.39 -15.79
C ALA A 104 -9.39 8.09 -16.60
N VAL A 105 -8.91 6.99 -15.99
CA VAL A 105 -8.86 5.68 -16.64
C VAL A 105 -10.24 5.25 -17.09
N ALA A 106 -11.27 5.42 -16.24
CA ALA A 106 -12.65 5.10 -16.60
C ALA A 106 -13.20 5.96 -17.75
N HIS A 107 -12.85 7.26 -17.75
CA HIS A 107 -13.35 8.23 -18.73
C HIS A 107 -12.76 8.04 -20.13
N TYR A 108 -11.45 7.78 -20.21
CA TYR A 108 -10.75 7.60 -21.49
C TYR A 108 -10.78 6.17 -22.02
N SER A 109 -11.38 5.22 -21.27
CA SER A 109 -11.56 3.84 -21.70
C SER A 109 -12.92 3.64 -22.36
N THR A 110 -12.96 2.82 -23.43
CA THR A 110 -14.22 2.31 -24.00
C THR A 110 -14.71 1.10 -23.19
N PRO A 111 -16.00 0.73 -23.28
CA PRO A 111 -16.51 -0.47 -22.60
C PRO A 111 -15.70 -1.73 -22.91
N GLU A 112 -15.21 -1.88 -24.15
CA GLU A 112 -14.49 -3.06 -24.64
C GLU A 112 -13.06 -3.14 -24.08
N ASN A 113 -12.39 -1.99 -23.81
CA ASN A 113 -11.00 -1.96 -23.35
C ASN A 113 -10.83 -1.58 -21.88
N LYS A 114 -11.93 -1.29 -21.18
CA LYS A 114 -11.88 -0.79 -19.78
C LYS A 114 -11.13 -1.71 -18.84
N THR A 115 -11.41 -3.02 -18.89
CA THR A 115 -10.70 -4.00 -18.05
C THR A 115 -9.21 -4.01 -18.35
N ARG A 116 -8.83 -3.97 -19.63
CA ARG A 116 -7.43 -3.91 -20.06
C ARG A 116 -6.73 -2.64 -19.57
N SER A 117 -7.40 -1.49 -19.63
CA SER A 117 -6.88 -0.21 -19.17
C SER A 117 -6.58 -0.23 -17.66
N TYR A 118 -7.48 -0.77 -16.84
CA TYR A 118 -7.23 -0.94 -15.41
C TYR A 118 -6.12 -1.94 -15.12
N SER A 119 -6.01 -3.04 -15.87
CA SER A 119 -4.92 -4.01 -15.74
C SER A 119 -3.57 -3.39 -16.08
N LEU A 120 -3.48 -2.58 -17.15
CA LEU A 120 -2.27 -1.83 -17.50
C LEU A 120 -1.90 -0.80 -16.42
N ASN A 121 -2.90 -0.11 -15.85
CA ASN A 121 -2.67 0.82 -14.76
C ASN A 121 -2.11 0.11 -13.53
N ARG A 122 -2.64 -1.07 -13.18
CA ARG A 122 -2.14 -1.90 -12.06
C ARG A 122 -0.73 -2.40 -12.33
N LEU A 123 -0.44 -2.88 -13.54
CA LEU A 123 0.91 -3.28 -13.95
C LEU A 123 1.91 -2.13 -13.80
N ALA A 124 1.53 -0.93 -14.25
CA ALA A 124 2.35 0.28 -14.12
C ALA A 124 2.62 0.65 -12.65
N VAL A 125 1.64 0.46 -11.75
CA VAL A 125 1.82 0.66 -10.31
C VAL A 125 2.83 -0.33 -9.74
N ASN A 126 2.66 -1.63 -10.00
CA ASN A 126 3.53 -2.68 -9.45
C ASN A 126 4.97 -2.56 -9.96
N LEU A 127 5.15 -2.31 -11.26
CA LEU A 127 6.46 -2.02 -11.83
C LEU A 127 7.10 -0.77 -11.22
N GLY A 128 6.30 0.28 -11.03
CA GLY A 128 6.77 1.51 -10.39
C GLY A 128 7.27 1.25 -8.96
N TRP A 129 6.57 0.45 -8.17
CA TRP A 129 7.02 0.05 -6.83
C TRP A 129 8.30 -0.78 -6.84
N ALA A 130 8.42 -1.73 -7.77
CA ALA A 130 9.64 -2.54 -7.92
C ALA A 130 10.86 -1.67 -8.28
N PHE A 131 10.71 -0.74 -9.24
CA PHE A 131 11.76 0.21 -9.61
C PHE A 131 12.05 1.19 -8.47
N GLY A 132 11.02 1.72 -7.82
CA GLY A 132 11.16 2.66 -6.71
C GLY A 132 11.93 2.05 -5.54
N GLY A 133 11.62 0.82 -5.14
CA GLY A 133 12.34 0.11 -4.09
C GLY A 133 13.80 -0.15 -4.44
N GLY A 134 14.05 -0.72 -5.63
CA GLY A 134 15.40 -1.10 -6.08
C GLY A 134 16.31 0.10 -6.34
N LEU A 135 15.87 1.06 -7.16
CA LEU A 135 16.63 2.27 -7.45
C LEU A 135 16.75 3.18 -6.23
N GLY A 136 15.70 3.20 -5.38
CA GLY A 136 15.72 3.94 -4.13
C GLY A 136 16.86 3.50 -3.21
N GLY A 137 17.10 2.19 -3.09
CA GLY A 137 18.24 1.66 -2.30
C GLY A 137 19.61 2.09 -2.85
N VAL A 138 19.75 2.10 -4.17
CA VAL A 138 20.98 2.58 -4.82
C VAL A 138 21.17 4.08 -4.56
N LEU A 139 20.14 4.90 -4.75
CA LEU A 139 20.21 6.34 -4.50
C LEU A 139 20.42 6.67 -3.03
N ALA A 140 19.74 5.97 -2.12
CA ALA A 140 19.91 6.12 -0.67
C ALA A 140 21.35 5.84 -0.22
N SER A 141 22.03 4.88 -0.86
CA SER A 141 23.42 4.54 -0.55
C SER A 141 24.41 5.68 -0.89
N PHE A 142 24.05 6.59 -1.80
CA PHE A 142 24.83 7.82 -2.07
C PHE A 142 24.36 8.96 -1.17
N SER A 143 23.06 9.25 -1.19
CA SER A 143 22.44 10.25 -0.31
C SER A 143 20.91 10.08 -0.30
N TYR A 144 20.30 10.12 0.88
CA TYR A 144 18.84 10.14 1.04
C TYR A 144 18.19 11.35 0.35
N SER A 145 18.91 12.47 0.18
CA SER A 145 18.39 13.66 -0.51
C SER A 145 18.00 13.37 -1.95
N TYR A 146 18.69 12.44 -2.62
CA TYR A 146 18.35 12.06 -3.99
C TYR A 146 16.96 11.43 -4.11
N LEU A 147 16.49 10.71 -3.09
CA LEU A 147 15.15 10.12 -3.08
C LEU A 147 14.07 11.19 -3.21
N PHE A 148 14.20 12.27 -2.43
CA PHE A 148 13.25 13.38 -2.42
C PHE A 148 13.26 14.14 -3.74
N TRP A 149 14.45 14.38 -4.32
CA TRP A 149 14.57 15.02 -5.61
C TRP A 149 13.99 14.18 -6.75
N VAL A 150 14.28 12.88 -6.79
CA VAL A 150 13.80 12.00 -7.85
C VAL A 150 12.28 11.86 -7.76
N ASP A 151 11.72 11.63 -6.56
CA ASP A 151 10.27 11.55 -6.36
C ASP A 151 9.58 12.87 -6.73
N GLY A 152 10.18 14.00 -6.35
CA GLY A 152 9.68 15.33 -6.72
C GLY A 152 9.69 15.56 -8.23
N CYS A 153 10.83 15.32 -8.88
CA CYS A 153 10.98 15.52 -10.31
C CYS A 153 10.08 14.58 -11.13
N THR A 154 9.97 13.30 -10.76
CA THR A 154 9.10 12.35 -11.47
C THR A 154 7.63 12.71 -11.36
N ASN A 155 7.17 13.24 -10.22
CA ASN A 155 5.82 13.77 -10.07
C ASN A 155 5.57 14.99 -10.97
N ILE A 156 6.50 15.95 -10.97
CA ILE A 156 6.41 17.16 -11.83
C ILE A 156 6.44 16.77 -13.31
N ILE A 157 7.34 15.88 -13.71
CA ILE A 157 7.43 15.38 -15.09
C ILE A 157 6.13 14.68 -15.48
N ALA A 158 5.56 13.86 -14.61
CA ALA A 158 4.27 13.20 -14.85
C ALA A 158 3.15 14.23 -15.07
N ALA A 159 3.12 15.32 -14.27
CA ALA A 159 2.16 16.41 -14.46
C ALA A 159 2.34 17.11 -15.81
N LEU A 160 3.58 17.42 -16.19
CA LEU A 160 3.88 18.09 -17.48
C LEU A 160 3.52 17.19 -18.68
N ILE A 161 3.75 15.89 -18.58
CA ILE A 161 3.35 14.93 -19.62
C ILE A 161 1.83 14.87 -19.73
N LEU A 162 1.11 14.84 -18.60
CA LEU A 162 -0.36 14.88 -18.62
C LEU A 162 -0.89 16.17 -19.25
N LEU A 163 -0.32 17.33 -18.88
CA LEU A 163 -0.67 18.62 -19.46
C LEU A 163 -0.51 18.65 -20.99
N LYS A 164 0.55 18.01 -21.50
CA LYS A 164 0.88 18.02 -22.93
C LYS A 164 0.10 16.99 -23.76
N LEU A 165 -0.11 15.79 -23.20
CA LEU A 165 -0.60 14.65 -23.97
C LEU A 165 -2.07 14.34 -23.70
N MET A 166 -2.64 14.72 -22.56
CA MET A 166 -4.00 14.37 -22.20
C MET A 166 -4.98 15.49 -22.55
N PRO A 167 -5.98 15.24 -23.39
CA PRO A 167 -6.97 16.25 -23.72
C PRO A 167 -7.77 16.63 -22.48
N ARG A 168 -7.97 17.93 -22.26
CA ARG A 168 -8.79 18.43 -21.15
C ARG A 168 -10.23 18.02 -21.38
N SER A 169 -10.80 17.24 -20.49
CA SER A 169 -12.19 16.81 -20.55
C SER A 169 -12.95 17.30 -19.33
N VAL A 170 -14.12 17.91 -19.59
CA VAL A 170 -15.07 18.32 -18.55
C VAL A 170 -16.07 17.19 -18.37
N ILE A 171 -16.12 16.59 -17.17
CA ILE A 171 -17.14 15.59 -16.87
C ILE A 171 -18.49 16.29 -16.85
N LYS A 172 -19.37 15.97 -17.82
CA LYS A 172 -20.81 16.20 -17.61
C LYS A 172 -21.25 15.27 -16.47
N LYS A 173 -21.82 15.83 -15.40
CA LYS A 173 -22.45 15.04 -14.33
C LYS A 173 -23.35 14.00 -14.99
N SER A 174 -22.94 12.74 -14.96
CA SER A 174 -23.84 11.63 -15.23
C SER A 174 -24.73 11.53 -13.99
N GLU A 175 -25.98 11.90 -14.14
CA GLU A 175 -27.00 11.60 -13.15
C GLU A 175 -27.16 10.08 -13.12
N VAL A 176 -26.46 9.42 -12.22
CA VAL A 176 -26.80 8.04 -11.87
C VAL A 176 -28.16 8.14 -11.19
N VAL A 177 -29.22 7.86 -11.93
CA VAL A 177 -30.58 7.72 -11.40
C VAL A 177 -30.52 6.56 -10.39
N LYS A 178 -30.33 6.88 -9.13
CA LYS A 178 -30.49 5.93 -8.04
C LYS A 178 -31.98 5.66 -7.91
N ASP A 179 -32.41 4.51 -8.35
CA ASP A 179 -33.77 4.06 -8.04
C ASP A 179 -33.94 3.98 -6.52
N LYS A 180 -34.72 4.92 -5.97
CA LYS A 180 -34.90 5.11 -4.52
C LYS A 180 -35.62 3.96 -3.83
N ASN A 181 -36.15 2.99 -4.59
CA ASN A 181 -37.00 1.93 -4.07
C ASN A 181 -36.27 0.61 -3.81
N VAL A 182 -34.98 0.49 -4.16
CA VAL A 182 -34.21 -0.73 -3.90
C VAL A 182 -33.69 -0.72 -2.47
N LYS A 183 -34.19 -1.60 -1.61
CA LYS A 183 -33.61 -1.84 -0.28
C LYS A 183 -32.22 -2.42 -0.43
N VAL A 184 -31.22 -1.58 -0.23
CA VAL A 184 -29.81 -1.95 -0.32
C VAL A 184 -29.38 -2.58 0.99
N ALA A 185 -28.90 -3.84 0.95
CA ALA A 185 -28.33 -4.49 2.13
C ALA A 185 -27.09 -3.72 2.61
N SER A 186 -27.10 -3.32 3.89
CA SER A 186 -26.00 -2.59 4.49
C SER A 186 -24.87 -3.54 4.85
N PRO A 187 -23.60 -3.26 4.50
CA PRO A 187 -22.46 -4.09 4.88
C PRO A 187 -22.27 -4.22 6.39
N TYR A 188 -22.74 -3.24 7.18
CA TYR A 188 -22.67 -3.28 8.64
C TYR A 188 -23.57 -4.34 9.29
N LYS A 189 -24.54 -4.86 8.54
CA LYS A 189 -25.42 -5.96 8.98
C LYS A 189 -24.96 -7.33 8.50
N ASP A 190 -23.94 -7.37 7.63
CA ASP A 190 -23.31 -8.60 7.16
C ASP A 190 -22.20 -9.02 8.15
N GLY A 191 -22.55 -9.87 9.11
CA GLY A 191 -21.62 -10.32 10.16
C GLY A 191 -20.38 -11.02 9.60
N ALA A 192 -20.54 -11.83 8.54
CA ALA A 192 -19.42 -12.49 7.89
C ALA A 192 -18.48 -11.46 7.21
N TYR A 193 -19.06 -10.44 6.60
CA TYR A 193 -18.27 -9.37 6.01
C TYR A 193 -17.55 -8.52 7.07
N MET A 194 -18.20 -8.19 8.18
CA MET A 194 -17.55 -7.45 9.28
C MET A 194 -16.40 -8.26 9.91
N MET A 195 -16.56 -9.57 10.05
CA MET A 195 -15.45 -10.46 10.46
C MET A 195 -14.31 -10.44 9.44
N PHE A 196 -14.61 -10.52 8.14
CA PHE A 196 -13.62 -10.39 7.07
C PHE A 196 -12.87 -9.05 7.13
N ILE A 197 -13.56 -7.94 7.37
CA ILE A 197 -12.96 -6.59 7.51
C ILE A 197 -11.99 -6.54 8.69
N LEU A 198 -12.39 -7.07 9.84
CA LEU A 198 -11.51 -7.16 11.02
C LEU A 198 -10.25 -7.97 10.71
N LEU A 199 -10.41 -9.16 10.13
CA LEU A 199 -9.28 -10.03 9.77
C LEU A 199 -8.38 -9.40 8.70
N SER A 200 -8.96 -8.67 7.73
CA SER A 200 -8.19 -7.92 6.73
C SER A 200 -7.39 -6.78 7.36
N THR A 201 -7.92 -6.12 8.40
CA THR A 201 -7.18 -5.10 9.16
C THR A 201 -6.00 -5.73 9.90
N LEU A 202 -6.20 -6.87 10.57
CA LEU A 202 -5.13 -7.57 11.29
C LEU A 202 -4.03 -8.07 10.34
N PHE A 203 -4.40 -8.62 9.18
CA PHE A 203 -3.42 -8.98 8.16
C PHE A 203 -2.67 -7.75 7.63
N GLY A 204 -3.39 -6.65 7.36
CA GLY A 204 -2.80 -5.39 6.94
C GLY A 204 -1.78 -4.83 7.94
N LEU A 205 -2.03 -4.97 9.25
CA LEU A 205 -1.06 -4.61 10.30
C LEU A 205 0.26 -5.37 10.14
N CYS A 206 0.19 -6.67 9.87
CA CYS A 206 1.38 -7.47 9.62
C CYS A 206 2.07 -7.07 8.30
N PHE A 207 1.28 -6.90 7.24
CA PHE A 207 1.78 -6.54 5.92
C PHE A 207 2.56 -5.23 5.90
N PHE A 208 2.05 -4.17 6.52
CA PHE A 208 2.75 -2.89 6.52
C PHE A 208 4.05 -2.89 7.33
N GLN A 209 4.22 -3.82 8.29
CA GLN A 209 5.51 -3.97 9.00
C GLN A 209 6.63 -4.43 8.07
N PHE A 210 6.33 -5.25 7.07
CA PHE A 210 7.27 -5.67 6.04
C PHE A 210 7.90 -4.48 5.30
N PHE A 211 7.11 -3.46 4.97
CA PHE A 211 7.62 -2.29 4.25
C PHE A 211 8.20 -1.19 5.16
N ILE A 212 7.80 -1.13 6.43
CA ILE A 212 8.11 -0.01 7.31
C ILE A 212 9.20 -0.36 8.32
N MET A 213 9.08 -1.50 9.00
CA MET A 213 9.99 -1.87 10.09
C MET A 213 11.06 -2.89 9.68
N GLU A 214 10.81 -3.72 8.69
CA GLU A 214 11.79 -4.70 8.23
C GLU A 214 13.04 -4.05 7.59
N PRO A 215 12.95 -3.01 6.74
CA PRO A 215 14.12 -2.25 6.29
C PRO A 215 14.94 -1.66 7.44
N VAL A 216 14.29 -1.14 8.47
CA VAL A 216 14.94 -0.61 9.68
C VAL A 216 15.65 -1.72 10.46
N PHE A 217 15.01 -2.89 10.59
CA PHE A 217 15.60 -4.07 11.19
C PHE A 217 16.84 -4.54 10.45
N TYR A 218 16.78 -4.70 9.14
CA TYR A 218 17.92 -5.10 8.32
C TYR A 218 19.09 -4.14 8.45
N ARG A 219 18.81 -2.85 8.53
CA ARG A 219 19.83 -1.84 8.70
C ARG A 219 20.46 -1.87 10.09
N LEU A 220 19.63 -1.79 11.15
CA LEU A 220 20.09 -1.63 12.53
C LEU A 220 20.62 -2.91 13.16
N LYS A 221 20.06 -4.08 12.78
CA LYS A 221 20.41 -5.36 13.41
C LYS A 221 21.33 -6.22 12.55
N TRP A 222 21.12 -6.24 11.24
CA TRP A 222 21.91 -7.05 10.31
C TRP A 222 22.96 -6.23 9.55
N HIS A 223 23.00 -4.92 9.75
CA HIS A 223 23.95 -3.98 9.14
C HIS A 223 23.99 -4.05 7.62
N PHE A 224 22.84 -4.32 6.99
CA PHE A 224 22.73 -4.35 5.53
C PHE A 224 22.87 -2.95 4.96
N SER A 225 23.47 -2.87 3.76
CA SER A 225 23.53 -1.62 3.01
C SER A 225 22.14 -1.28 2.42
N GLU A 226 21.91 0.00 2.19
CA GLU A 226 20.67 0.50 1.57
C GLU A 226 20.44 -0.13 0.19
N ARG A 227 21.52 -0.42 -0.55
CA ARG A 227 21.46 -1.13 -1.85
C ARG A 227 20.88 -2.52 -1.69
N LEU A 228 21.32 -3.27 -0.71
CA LEU A 228 20.81 -4.63 -0.46
C LEU A 228 19.35 -4.59 -0.01
N ILE A 229 18.97 -3.66 0.87
CA ILE A 229 17.59 -3.45 1.28
C ILE A 229 16.72 -3.11 0.06
N GLY A 230 17.21 -2.24 -0.82
CA GLY A 230 16.52 -1.90 -2.07
C GLY A 230 16.34 -3.08 -3.00
N LEU A 231 17.35 -3.94 -3.13
CA LEU A 231 17.25 -5.17 -3.93
C LEU A 231 16.22 -6.15 -3.34
N LEU A 232 16.12 -6.26 -2.01
CA LEU A 232 15.10 -7.08 -1.36
C LEU A 232 13.67 -6.56 -1.61
N LEU A 233 13.48 -5.23 -1.54
CA LEU A 233 12.19 -4.60 -1.89
C LEU A 233 11.86 -4.76 -3.38
N ALA A 234 12.85 -4.63 -4.27
CA ALA A 234 12.67 -4.88 -5.70
C ALA A 234 12.33 -6.35 -5.99
N LEU A 235 12.93 -7.28 -5.26
CA LEU A 235 12.63 -8.72 -5.35
C LEU A 235 11.14 -8.99 -5.06
N ASN A 236 10.57 -8.39 -3.99
CA ASN A 236 9.15 -8.49 -3.70
C ASN A 236 8.32 -8.06 -4.92
N GLY A 237 8.54 -6.84 -5.43
CA GLY A 237 7.77 -6.32 -6.58
C GLY A 237 7.94 -7.15 -7.86
N LEU A 238 9.15 -7.64 -8.15
CA LEU A 238 9.41 -8.50 -9.32
C LEU A 238 8.75 -9.87 -9.20
N LEU A 239 8.74 -10.46 -8.01
CA LEU A 239 8.03 -11.73 -7.76
C LEU A 239 6.53 -11.58 -7.97
N ILE A 240 5.92 -10.47 -7.50
CA ILE A 240 4.51 -10.19 -7.74
C ILE A 240 4.24 -10.14 -9.24
N VAL A 241 5.01 -9.36 -9.99
CA VAL A 241 4.83 -9.22 -11.45
C VAL A 241 4.99 -10.55 -12.18
N ALA A 242 6.00 -11.35 -11.80
CA ALA A 242 6.32 -12.61 -12.49
C ALA A 242 5.36 -13.75 -12.14
N VAL A 243 4.89 -13.81 -10.89
CA VAL A 243 4.22 -15.01 -10.34
C VAL A 243 2.73 -14.82 -10.16
N GLU A 244 2.26 -13.61 -9.76
CA GLU A 244 0.87 -13.38 -9.33
C GLU A 244 -0.14 -13.83 -10.39
N MET A 245 -0.02 -13.34 -11.62
CA MET A 245 -0.98 -13.64 -12.68
C MET A 245 -1.05 -15.15 -13.03
N VAL A 246 0.12 -15.80 -13.08
CA VAL A 246 0.21 -17.23 -13.39
C VAL A 246 -0.39 -18.05 -12.25
N LEU A 247 -0.03 -17.72 -11.02
CA LEU A 247 -0.50 -18.45 -9.83
C LEU A 247 -2.03 -18.29 -9.64
N ILE A 248 -2.56 -17.06 -9.79
CA ILE A 248 -3.99 -16.81 -9.69
C ILE A 248 -4.75 -17.59 -10.76
N HIS A 249 -4.31 -17.53 -12.02
CA HIS A 249 -4.93 -18.28 -13.11
C HIS A 249 -4.98 -19.79 -12.82
N TYR A 250 -3.91 -20.34 -12.22
CA TYR A 250 -3.87 -21.75 -11.85
C TYR A 250 -4.73 -22.11 -10.66
N LEU A 251 -4.88 -21.21 -9.67
CA LEU A 251 -5.62 -21.44 -8.44
C LEU A 251 -7.11 -21.11 -8.56
N GLU A 252 -7.47 -20.18 -9.46
CA GLU A 252 -8.84 -19.73 -9.66
C GLU A 252 -9.79 -20.92 -9.90
N ARG A 253 -10.94 -20.91 -9.23
CA ARG A 253 -11.99 -21.93 -9.32
C ARG A 253 -11.66 -23.33 -8.77
N LYS A 254 -10.46 -23.58 -8.24
CA LYS A 254 -10.11 -24.90 -7.67
C LYS A 254 -10.57 -25.08 -6.24
N ARG A 255 -10.54 -24.02 -5.43
CA ARG A 255 -10.99 -24.02 -4.03
C ARG A 255 -11.66 -22.70 -3.67
N HIS A 256 -12.35 -22.69 -2.54
CA HIS A 256 -12.96 -21.47 -2.00
C HIS A 256 -11.89 -20.41 -1.69
N GLY A 257 -12.13 -19.12 -2.04
CA GLY A 257 -11.16 -18.04 -1.89
C GLY A 257 -10.59 -17.88 -0.48
N LEU A 258 -11.42 -18.09 0.55
CA LEU A 258 -11.00 -18.01 1.95
C LEU A 258 -9.93 -19.06 2.33
N ILE A 259 -9.83 -20.20 1.64
CA ILE A 259 -8.78 -21.19 1.87
C ILE A 259 -7.44 -20.62 1.41
N TYR A 260 -7.41 -19.95 0.24
CA TYR A 260 -6.20 -19.32 -0.27
C TYR A 260 -5.76 -18.16 0.61
N ILE A 261 -6.71 -17.32 1.07
CA ILE A 261 -6.44 -16.25 2.04
C ILE A 261 -5.82 -16.84 3.31
N THR A 262 -6.45 -17.87 3.90
CA THR A 262 -5.93 -18.54 5.09
C THR A 262 -4.50 -19.04 4.88
N SER A 263 -4.26 -19.75 3.78
CA SER A 263 -2.93 -20.29 3.46
C SER A 263 -1.89 -19.17 3.25
N GLY A 264 -2.27 -18.09 2.55
CA GLY A 264 -1.38 -16.94 2.32
C GLY A 264 -0.99 -16.23 3.63
N VAL A 265 -1.96 -16.05 4.54
CA VAL A 265 -1.71 -15.44 5.86
C VAL A 265 -0.80 -16.33 6.73
N ILE A 266 -0.97 -17.67 6.69
CA ILE A 266 -0.06 -18.61 7.37
C ILE A 266 1.36 -18.48 6.81
N ILE A 267 1.52 -18.46 5.49
CA ILE A 267 2.82 -18.35 4.84
C ILE A 267 3.51 -17.04 5.23
N ALA A 268 2.79 -15.91 5.23
CA ALA A 268 3.34 -14.65 5.67
C ALA A 268 3.77 -14.69 7.16
N GLY A 269 2.95 -15.32 8.02
CA GLY A 269 3.29 -15.52 9.43
C GLY A 269 4.55 -16.35 9.64
N ILE A 270 4.76 -17.38 8.84
CA ILE A 270 6.01 -18.17 8.84
C ILE A 270 7.19 -17.25 8.52
N GLY A 271 7.08 -16.36 7.52
CA GLY A 271 8.12 -15.40 7.17
C GLY A 271 8.57 -14.56 8.36
N PHE A 272 7.64 -13.99 9.14
CA PHE A 272 7.98 -13.22 10.34
C PHE A 272 8.66 -14.05 11.43
N VAL A 273 8.21 -15.28 11.65
CA VAL A 273 8.81 -16.19 12.64
C VAL A 273 10.25 -16.55 12.25
N LEU A 274 10.53 -16.75 10.97
CA LEU A 274 11.86 -17.09 10.46
C LEU A 274 12.90 -15.99 10.72
N LEU A 275 12.51 -14.71 10.81
CA LEU A 275 13.41 -13.61 11.20
C LEU A 275 14.02 -13.78 12.60
N ASN A 276 13.35 -14.54 13.48
CA ASN A 276 13.86 -14.84 14.84
C ASN A 276 14.60 -16.17 14.94
N ILE A 277 14.30 -17.13 14.06
CA ILE A 277 14.82 -18.50 14.19
C ILE A 277 16.08 -18.70 13.35
N LEU A 278 16.13 -18.09 12.16
CA LEU A 278 17.24 -18.27 11.24
C LEU A 278 18.38 -17.31 11.54
N PRO A 279 19.63 -17.69 11.20
CA PRO A 279 20.78 -16.82 11.38
C PRO A 279 20.68 -15.56 10.52
N ALA A 280 21.20 -14.44 11.02
CA ALA A 280 21.30 -13.20 10.28
C ALA A 280 22.13 -13.39 9.00
N GLY A 281 21.58 -12.96 7.85
CA GLY A 281 22.29 -13.07 6.59
C GLY A 281 21.41 -12.81 5.37
N VAL A 282 22.04 -12.58 4.23
CA VAL A 282 21.38 -12.28 2.97
C VAL A 282 20.46 -13.42 2.53
N ALA A 283 20.91 -14.67 2.68
CA ALA A 283 20.12 -15.84 2.32
C ALA A 283 18.80 -15.91 3.12
N THR A 284 18.84 -15.64 4.41
CA THR A 284 17.65 -15.58 5.27
C THR A 284 16.73 -14.44 4.84
N ALA A 285 17.28 -13.25 4.56
CA ALA A 285 16.49 -12.12 4.09
C ALA A 285 15.76 -12.41 2.77
N VAL A 286 16.48 -12.98 1.80
CA VAL A 286 15.89 -13.39 0.51
C VAL A 286 14.79 -14.42 0.73
N LEU A 287 15.03 -15.44 1.56
CA LEU A 287 14.04 -16.47 1.88
C LEU A 287 12.79 -15.87 2.51
N VAL A 288 12.95 -14.98 3.49
CA VAL A 288 11.84 -14.31 4.19
C VAL A 288 11.03 -13.44 3.21
N VAL A 289 11.69 -12.62 2.40
CA VAL A 289 11.02 -11.81 1.36
C VAL A 289 10.24 -12.69 0.40
N VAL A 290 10.80 -13.80 -0.08
CA VAL A 290 10.10 -14.74 -0.97
C VAL A 290 8.87 -15.33 -0.28
N ILE A 291 8.99 -15.78 0.97
CA ILE A 291 7.91 -16.39 1.73
C ILE A 291 6.78 -15.37 1.99
N ILE A 292 7.11 -14.16 2.46
CA ILE A 292 6.12 -13.11 2.71
C ILE A 292 5.42 -12.72 1.40
N THR A 293 6.17 -12.57 0.31
CA THR A 293 5.62 -12.25 -1.02
C THR A 293 4.68 -13.34 -1.52
N LEU A 294 5.01 -14.62 -1.34
CA LEU A 294 4.11 -15.72 -1.68
C LEU A 294 2.83 -15.67 -0.85
N GLY A 295 2.93 -15.34 0.44
CA GLY A 295 1.79 -15.09 1.31
C GLY A 295 0.90 -13.95 0.81
N GLU A 296 1.50 -12.86 0.36
CA GLU A 296 0.83 -11.70 -0.25
C GLU A 296 0.08 -12.09 -1.53
N ILE A 297 0.76 -12.75 -2.48
CA ILE A 297 0.19 -13.20 -3.75
C ILE A 297 -0.98 -14.18 -3.53
N MET A 298 -0.89 -15.05 -2.53
CA MET A 298 -1.95 -16.00 -2.21
C MET A 298 -3.13 -15.39 -1.44
N SER A 299 -2.97 -14.25 -0.79
CA SER A 299 -4.04 -13.65 0.04
C SER A 299 -4.74 -12.49 -0.64
N MET A 300 -4.02 -11.46 -1.08
CA MET A 300 -4.61 -10.17 -1.49
C MET A 300 -5.55 -10.24 -2.69
N PRO A 301 -5.25 -10.96 -3.78
CA PRO A 301 -6.16 -11.07 -4.91
C PRO A 301 -7.48 -11.74 -4.53
N PHE A 302 -7.42 -12.76 -3.67
CA PHE A 302 -8.63 -13.47 -3.20
C PHE A 302 -9.40 -12.66 -2.16
N MET A 303 -8.75 -11.79 -1.35
CA MET A 303 -9.44 -10.81 -0.51
C MET A 303 -10.25 -9.83 -1.37
N ASN A 304 -9.67 -9.33 -2.47
CA ASN A 304 -10.38 -8.47 -3.41
C ASN A 304 -11.57 -9.21 -4.06
N ALA A 305 -11.37 -10.44 -4.51
CA ALA A 305 -12.44 -11.25 -5.11
C ALA A 305 -13.57 -11.53 -4.10
N TYR A 306 -13.24 -11.79 -2.83
CA TYR A 306 -14.22 -12.08 -1.78
C TYR A 306 -15.20 -10.93 -1.53
N TRP A 307 -14.69 -9.69 -1.31
CA TRP A 307 -15.59 -8.58 -1.07
C TRP A 307 -16.39 -8.19 -2.33
N ILE A 308 -15.81 -8.29 -3.53
CA ILE A 308 -16.48 -8.00 -4.79
C ILE A 308 -17.65 -8.97 -5.01
N ALA A 309 -17.45 -10.27 -4.75
CA ALA A 309 -18.47 -11.29 -4.91
C ALA A 309 -19.70 -11.09 -3.99
N ARG A 310 -19.54 -10.36 -2.87
CA ARG A 310 -20.65 -10.03 -1.95
C ARG A 310 -21.44 -8.79 -2.34
N THR A 311 -21.05 -8.10 -3.40
CA THR A 311 -21.64 -6.82 -3.78
C THR A 311 -22.58 -6.94 -4.98
N ASN A 312 -23.51 -6.02 -5.03
CA ASN A 312 -24.30 -5.69 -6.23
C ASN A 312 -24.03 -4.24 -6.65
N ASP A 313 -24.63 -3.80 -7.75
CA ASP A 313 -24.38 -2.46 -8.28
C ASP A 313 -24.81 -1.32 -7.34
N TYR A 314 -25.73 -1.58 -6.41
CA TYR A 314 -26.28 -0.59 -5.49
C TYR A 314 -25.46 -0.46 -4.18
N ASN A 315 -24.79 -1.52 -3.71
CA ASN A 315 -24.05 -1.51 -2.43
C ASN A 315 -22.52 -1.62 -2.58
N ARG A 316 -22.01 -1.84 -3.79
CA ARG A 316 -20.57 -2.02 -4.07
C ARG A 316 -19.72 -0.92 -3.46
N GLY A 317 -20.17 0.34 -3.52
CA GLY A 317 -19.44 1.47 -2.96
C GLY A 317 -19.26 1.40 -1.44
N GLN A 318 -20.28 0.93 -0.70
CA GLN A 318 -20.21 0.81 0.77
C GLN A 318 -19.27 -0.32 1.20
N TYR A 319 -19.33 -1.47 0.52
CA TYR A 319 -18.41 -2.59 0.77
C TYR A 319 -16.97 -2.20 0.43
N ALA A 320 -16.74 -1.59 -0.73
CA ALA A 320 -15.42 -1.09 -1.12
C ALA A 320 -14.86 -0.07 -0.14
N ALA A 321 -15.70 0.84 0.38
CA ALA A 321 -15.30 1.84 1.37
C ALA A 321 -14.82 1.17 2.66
N LEU A 322 -15.55 0.20 3.21
CA LEU A 322 -15.14 -0.53 4.42
C LEU A 322 -13.83 -1.31 4.19
N TYR A 323 -13.69 -1.98 3.05
CA TYR A 323 -12.45 -2.68 2.72
C TYR A 323 -11.26 -1.71 2.61
N THR A 324 -11.46 -0.56 1.97
CA THR A 324 -10.42 0.49 1.91
C THR A 324 -10.10 1.04 3.29
N MET A 325 -11.11 1.28 4.14
CA MET A 325 -10.91 1.75 5.52
C MET A 325 -10.11 0.74 6.36
N SER A 326 -10.30 -0.57 6.16
CA SER A 326 -9.54 -1.60 6.88
C SER A 326 -8.04 -1.51 6.57
N TRP A 327 -7.67 -1.36 5.30
CA TRP A 327 -6.29 -1.18 4.89
C TRP A 327 -5.70 0.15 5.35
N SER A 328 -6.49 1.21 5.32
CA SER A 328 -6.07 2.52 5.80
C SER A 328 -5.85 2.54 7.31
N ALA A 329 -6.72 1.88 8.07
CA ALA A 329 -6.53 1.72 9.51
C ALA A 329 -5.25 0.93 9.82
N ALA A 330 -5.00 -0.16 9.09
CA ALA A 330 -3.77 -0.92 9.22
C ALA A 330 -2.52 -0.09 8.88
N GLN A 331 -2.57 0.73 7.84
CA GLN A 331 -1.46 1.61 7.43
C GLN A 331 -1.09 2.65 8.51
N ILE A 332 -2.08 3.13 9.28
CA ILE A 332 -1.85 4.05 10.40
C ILE A 332 -1.32 3.30 11.62
N LEU A 333 -2.01 2.21 11.98
CA LEU A 333 -1.75 1.49 13.23
C LEU A 333 -0.44 0.68 13.18
N ALA A 334 -0.08 0.12 12.02
CA ALA A 334 1.12 -0.71 11.90
C ALA A 334 2.39 0.02 12.35
N PRO A 335 2.78 1.18 11.78
CA PRO A 335 4.00 1.86 12.22
C PRO A 335 3.89 2.38 13.65
N ALA A 336 2.71 2.85 14.08
CA ALA A 336 2.52 3.34 15.44
C ALA A 336 2.70 2.23 16.48
N LEU A 337 2.04 1.09 16.31
CA LEU A 337 2.13 -0.05 17.22
C LEU A 337 3.49 -0.76 17.11
N GLY A 338 3.97 -0.99 15.88
CA GLY A 338 5.25 -1.68 15.66
C GLY A 338 6.43 -0.95 16.28
N SER A 339 6.48 0.39 16.15
CA SER A 339 7.53 1.19 16.76
C SER A 339 7.50 1.17 18.30
N GLN A 340 6.30 1.14 18.91
CA GLN A 340 6.15 1.00 20.36
C GLN A 340 6.59 -0.38 20.84
N VAL A 341 6.20 -1.44 20.14
CA VAL A 341 6.64 -2.81 20.45
C VAL A 341 8.16 -2.92 20.40
N ILE A 342 8.78 -2.33 19.37
CA ILE A 342 10.25 -2.32 19.24
C ILE A 342 10.90 -1.53 20.38
N ALA A 343 10.35 -0.38 20.74
CA ALA A 343 10.87 0.45 21.84
C ALA A 343 10.80 -0.28 23.20
N TYR A 344 9.77 -1.09 23.42
CA TYR A 344 9.56 -1.83 24.65
C TYR A 344 10.36 -3.13 24.72
N GLY A 345 10.35 -3.95 23.66
CA GLY A 345 10.90 -5.31 23.68
C GLY A 345 11.78 -5.68 22.49
N GLY A 346 12.13 -4.70 21.66
CA GLY A 346 12.99 -4.89 20.49
C GLY A 346 12.32 -5.57 19.31
N PHE A 347 13.10 -5.77 18.26
CA PHE A 347 12.62 -6.38 17.02
C PHE A 347 12.19 -7.84 17.19
N ASN A 348 12.87 -8.60 18.04
CA ASN A 348 12.52 -10.00 18.27
C ASN A 348 11.10 -10.16 18.81
N LEU A 349 10.69 -9.29 19.75
CA LEU A 349 9.32 -9.29 20.25
C LEU A 349 8.33 -8.95 19.11
N LEU A 350 8.66 -7.97 18.24
CA LEU A 350 7.81 -7.62 17.12
C LEU A 350 7.58 -8.83 16.19
N TRP A 351 8.64 -9.50 15.77
CA TRP A 351 8.52 -10.63 14.83
C TRP A 351 7.73 -11.81 15.41
N TRP A 352 7.91 -12.13 16.69
CA TRP A 352 7.08 -13.13 17.36
C TRP A 352 5.61 -12.72 17.41
N LEU A 353 5.32 -11.48 17.79
CA LEU A 353 3.93 -10.99 17.85
C LEU A 353 3.26 -10.98 16.47
N LEU A 354 3.98 -10.61 15.40
CA LEU A 354 3.45 -10.65 14.04
C LEU A 354 3.20 -12.08 13.56
N GLY A 355 4.07 -13.02 13.90
CA GLY A 355 3.85 -14.44 13.65
C GLY A 355 2.57 -14.94 14.33
N VAL A 356 2.43 -14.72 15.65
CA VAL A 356 1.24 -15.10 16.41
C VAL A 356 -0.02 -14.42 15.86
N LEU A 357 0.03 -13.13 15.59
CA LEU A 357 -1.09 -12.37 15.01
C LEU A 357 -1.50 -12.91 13.65
N SER A 358 -0.54 -13.26 12.79
CA SER A 358 -0.81 -13.87 11.48
C SER A 358 -1.50 -15.23 11.63
N PHE A 359 -1.02 -16.09 12.52
CA PHE A 359 -1.65 -17.41 12.74
C PHE A 359 -3.04 -17.28 13.35
N ALA A 360 -3.25 -16.36 14.29
CA ALA A 360 -4.58 -16.06 14.84
C ALA A 360 -5.54 -15.53 13.76
N THR A 361 -5.04 -14.63 12.90
CA THR A 361 -5.79 -14.10 11.76
C THR A 361 -6.16 -15.20 10.76
N ALA A 362 -5.24 -16.10 10.46
CA ALA A 362 -5.48 -17.25 9.59
C ALA A 362 -6.52 -18.20 10.18
N ALA A 363 -6.47 -18.47 11.50
CA ALA A 363 -7.49 -19.24 12.18
C ALA A 363 -8.88 -18.57 12.08
N GLY A 364 -8.94 -17.24 12.22
CA GLY A 364 -10.17 -16.46 12.00
C GLY A 364 -10.73 -16.62 10.59
N TYR A 365 -9.90 -16.53 9.55
CA TYR A 365 -10.32 -16.77 8.16
C TYR A 365 -10.81 -18.21 7.95
N PHE A 366 -10.19 -19.19 8.59
CA PHE A 366 -10.62 -20.58 8.52
C PHE A 366 -11.97 -20.80 9.21
N VAL A 367 -12.22 -20.15 10.35
CA VAL A 367 -13.54 -20.15 11.02
C VAL A 367 -14.58 -19.50 10.12
N LEU A 368 -14.28 -18.36 9.51
CA LEU A 368 -15.15 -17.68 8.55
C LEU A 368 -15.50 -18.60 7.36
N TYR A 369 -14.50 -19.32 6.83
CA TYR A 369 -14.74 -20.31 5.77
C TYR A 369 -15.71 -21.42 6.22
N LYS A 370 -15.59 -21.92 7.45
CA LYS A 370 -16.49 -22.94 7.98
C LYS A 370 -17.92 -22.43 8.19
N SER A 371 -18.09 -21.17 8.55
CA SER A 371 -19.41 -20.57 8.75
C SER A 371 -20.17 -20.27 7.44
N GLU A 372 -19.48 -20.27 6.31
CA GLU A 372 -20.07 -20.05 4.98
C GLU A 372 -20.28 -21.33 4.17
N LYS A 373 -19.91 -22.48 4.71
CA LYS A 373 -20.20 -23.81 4.18
C LYS A 373 -21.56 -24.31 4.65
#